data_ad7186169e59c4568a178cb2fd948a1c
#
_entry.id   ad7186169e59c4568a178cb2fd948a1c
#
_cell.length_a   1.000
_cell.length_b   1.000
_cell.length_c   1.000
_cell.angle_alpha   90.00
_cell.angle_beta   90.00
_cell.angle_gamma   90.00
#
_symmetry.space_group_name_H-M   'P 1'
#
loop_
_entity.id
_entity.type
_entity.pdbx_description
1 polymer ?
#
loop_
_entity_poly.entity_id
_entity_poly.type
_entity_poly.pdbx_seq_one_letter_code
_entity_poly.pdbx_strand_id
1 'polypeptide(L)'
;VRMIKESKRPLILAGNGVKMSGGVELFNKLVNDTHIPVVTSYNGIDTVSSNSPMYIGRCGINGDRSGNFAIQNCDLLITLGCRMALCLVGYNRQTFSRESKKIMVDVDQSELSKNDINIDIKICDDVKNFLTQLTSHELPMCDALWQETTFRWKNKWFNDLPPDVKD
;
A
#
# COMPACT_ATOMS: atom_id res chain seq x y z
N VAL A 1 -15.39 2.31 -0.29
CA VAL A 1 -15.84 1.99 1.07
C VAL A 1 -16.23 0.52 1.18
N ARG A 2 -17.17 -0.01 0.34
CA ARG A 2 -17.66 -1.40 0.47
C ARG A 2 -16.54 -2.44 0.49
N MET A 3 -15.61 -2.40 -0.47
CA MET A 3 -14.51 -3.36 -0.54
C MET A 3 -13.60 -3.33 0.70
N ILE A 4 -13.41 -2.14 1.31
CA ILE A 4 -12.64 -2.01 2.56
C ILE A 4 -13.39 -2.69 3.72
N LYS A 5 -14.71 -2.51 3.80
CA LYS A 5 -15.55 -3.13 4.84
C LYS A 5 -15.62 -4.65 4.73
N GLU A 6 -15.51 -5.19 3.52
CA GLU A 6 -15.58 -6.64 3.25
C GLU A 6 -14.21 -7.34 3.36
N SER A 7 -13.12 -6.57 3.28
CA SER A 7 -11.75 -7.10 3.32
C SER A 7 -11.33 -7.50 4.74
N LYS A 8 -10.62 -8.63 4.83
CA LYS A 8 -9.99 -9.09 6.07
C LYS A 8 -8.49 -8.77 6.14
N ARG A 9 -7.87 -8.58 4.98
CA ARG A 9 -6.44 -8.33 4.87
C ARG A 9 -6.16 -7.14 3.92
N PRO A 10 -6.76 -5.96 4.20
CA PRO A 10 -6.51 -4.78 3.38
C PRO A 10 -5.06 -4.32 3.51
N LEU A 11 -4.52 -3.79 2.42
CA LEU A 11 -3.18 -3.22 2.36
C LEU A 11 -3.19 -1.97 1.50
N ILE A 12 -2.47 -0.94 1.93
CA ILE A 12 -2.26 0.25 1.11
C ILE A 12 -0.85 0.22 0.54
N LEU A 13 -0.74 0.45 -0.77
CA LEU A 13 0.51 0.73 -1.46
C LEU A 13 0.58 2.22 -1.77
N ALA A 14 1.40 2.94 -1.00
CA ALA A 14 1.58 4.38 -1.16
C ALA A 14 2.73 4.69 -2.13
N GLY A 15 2.39 5.42 -3.18
CA GLY A 15 3.35 5.97 -4.13
C GLY A 15 3.68 7.44 -3.86
N ASN A 16 4.56 8.01 -4.67
CA ASN A 16 4.94 9.43 -4.57
C ASN A 16 3.76 10.38 -4.83
N GLY A 17 2.72 9.92 -5.51
CA GLY A 17 1.50 10.71 -5.76
C GLY A 17 0.80 11.18 -4.49
N VAL A 18 0.90 10.44 -3.38
CA VAL A 18 0.39 10.87 -2.07
C VAL A 18 1.04 12.19 -1.63
N LYS A 19 2.35 12.31 -1.83
CA LYS A 19 3.12 13.51 -1.50
C LYS A 19 2.89 14.62 -2.53
N MET A 20 2.93 14.28 -3.80
CA MET A 20 2.75 15.24 -4.89
C MET A 20 1.39 15.93 -4.86
N SER A 21 0.34 15.24 -4.43
CA SER A 21 -1.00 15.80 -4.24
C SER A 21 -1.12 16.69 -2.99
N GLY A 22 -0.12 16.70 -2.10
CA GLY A 22 -0.23 17.31 -0.77
C GLY A 22 -1.17 16.55 0.17
N GLY A 23 -1.37 15.25 -0.06
CA GLY A 23 -2.31 14.40 0.69
C GLY A 23 -1.72 13.68 1.91
N VAL A 24 -0.46 13.94 2.29
CA VAL A 24 0.27 13.21 3.34
C VAL A 24 -0.45 13.24 4.70
N GLU A 25 -0.99 14.38 5.11
CA GLU A 25 -1.71 14.50 6.39
C GLU A 25 -2.99 13.66 6.39
N LEU A 26 -3.79 13.75 5.31
CA LEU A 26 -5.01 12.94 5.17
C LEU A 26 -4.69 11.45 5.08
N PHE A 27 -3.60 11.10 4.41
CA PHE A 27 -3.11 9.73 4.32
C PHE A 27 -2.75 9.17 5.71
N ASN A 28 -1.94 9.91 6.48
CA ASN A 28 -1.58 9.50 7.83
C ASN A 28 -2.79 9.44 8.77
N LYS A 29 -3.76 10.36 8.62
CA LYS A 29 -5.03 10.28 9.33
C LYS A 29 -5.77 9.00 9.00
N LEU A 30 -5.94 8.66 7.72
CA LEU A 30 -6.57 7.41 7.27
C LEU A 30 -5.89 6.19 7.90
N VAL A 31 -4.55 6.14 7.84
CA VAL A 31 -3.76 5.01 8.40
C VAL A 31 -3.96 4.90 9.92
N ASN A 32 -3.95 6.02 10.64
CA ASN A 32 -4.14 6.05 12.09
C ASN A 32 -5.57 5.67 12.50
N ASP A 33 -6.58 6.09 11.73
CA ASP A 33 -7.98 5.80 12.05
C ASP A 33 -8.36 4.33 11.73
N THR A 34 -7.78 3.77 10.67
CA THR A 34 -8.13 2.43 10.18
C THR A 34 -7.16 1.33 10.58
N HIS A 35 -5.93 1.68 10.95
CA HIS A 35 -4.84 0.73 11.19
C HIS A 35 -4.57 -0.22 10.02
N ILE A 36 -4.92 0.16 8.79
CA ILE A 36 -4.58 -0.62 7.60
C ILE A 36 -3.06 -0.58 7.39
N PRO A 37 -2.39 -1.74 7.28
CA PRO A 37 -0.96 -1.78 7.00
C PRO A 37 -0.59 -1.08 5.70
N VAL A 38 0.59 -0.46 5.69
CA VAL A 38 1.10 0.32 4.56
C VAL A 38 2.42 -0.26 4.07
N VAL A 39 2.51 -0.45 2.77
CA VAL A 39 3.78 -0.60 2.07
C VAL A 39 3.99 0.59 1.15
N THR A 40 5.23 0.93 0.86
CA THR A 40 5.53 2.06 -0.02
C THR A 40 6.23 1.59 -1.29
N SER A 41 6.03 2.35 -2.36
CA SER A 41 6.93 2.29 -3.50
C SER A 41 8.28 2.93 -3.14
N TYR A 42 9.29 2.74 -3.98
CA TYR A 42 10.61 3.31 -3.77
C TYR A 42 10.59 4.84 -3.59
N ASN A 43 9.78 5.55 -4.38
CA ASN A 43 9.66 7.01 -4.31
C ASN A 43 8.60 7.50 -3.30
N GLY A 44 7.91 6.58 -2.62
CA GLY A 44 6.89 6.90 -1.63
C GLY A 44 7.33 6.68 -0.18
N ILE A 45 8.61 6.44 0.09
CA ILE A 45 9.13 6.04 1.40
C ILE A 45 8.91 7.07 2.51
N ASP A 46 8.76 8.33 2.15
CA ASP A 46 8.56 9.46 3.06
C ASP A 46 7.08 9.87 3.24
N THR A 47 6.15 9.05 2.73
CA THR A 47 4.70 9.29 2.93
C THR A 47 4.20 8.86 4.30
N VAL A 48 4.91 7.96 4.95
CA VAL A 48 4.61 7.45 6.29
C VAL A 48 5.89 7.28 7.09
N SER A 49 5.82 7.55 8.40
CA SER A 49 6.99 7.36 9.28
C SER A 49 7.43 5.89 9.32
N SER A 50 8.72 5.63 9.20
CA SER A 50 9.31 4.29 9.37
C SER A 50 9.06 3.71 10.78
N ASN A 51 8.86 4.58 11.77
CA ASN A 51 8.53 4.20 13.15
C ASN A 51 7.04 3.85 13.34
N SER A 52 6.20 4.14 12.34
CA SER A 52 4.78 3.75 12.42
C SER A 52 4.66 2.22 12.50
N PRO A 53 3.85 1.69 13.44
CA PRO A 53 3.58 0.26 13.48
C PRO A 53 2.85 -0.25 12.24
N MET A 54 2.15 0.64 11.52
CA MET A 54 1.45 0.30 10.28
C MET A 54 2.37 0.28 9.06
N TYR A 55 3.55 0.89 9.11
CA TYR A 55 4.51 0.81 8.02
C TYR A 55 5.20 -0.56 8.01
N ILE A 56 4.99 -1.33 6.94
CA ILE A 56 5.49 -2.71 6.85
C ILE A 56 6.79 -2.81 6.04
N GLY A 57 7.09 -1.82 5.23
CA GLY A 57 8.29 -1.76 4.39
C GLY A 57 7.98 -1.33 2.97
N ARG A 58 8.98 -1.46 2.11
CA ARG A 58 8.88 -1.17 0.67
C ARG A 58 8.53 -2.44 -0.09
N CYS A 59 7.91 -2.29 -1.25
CA CYS A 59 7.72 -3.40 -2.18
C CYS A 59 8.57 -3.23 -3.44
N GLY A 60 8.68 -4.31 -4.20
CA GLY A 60 9.43 -4.37 -5.46
C GLY A 60 10.75 -5.11 -5.35
N ILE A 61 11.55 -5.03 -6.43
CA ILE A 61 12.83 -5.77 -6.58
C ILE A 61 13.83 -5.37 -5.47
N ASN A 62 13.89 -4.09 -5.14
CA ASN A 62 14.73 -3.54 -4.07
C ASN A 62 13.92 -3.27 -2.80
N GLY A 63 12.79 -3.94 -2.64
CA GLY A 63 11.90 -3.79 -1.49
C GLY A 63 12.27 -4.72 -0.35
N ASP A 64 11.64 -4.46 0.78
CA ASP A 64 11.79 -5.27 1.98
C ASP A 64 11.00 -6.59 1.83
N ARG A 65 11.53 -7.67 2.39
CA ARG A 65 10.85 -8.97 2.35
C ARG A 65 9.44 -8.89 2.95
N SER A 66 9.29 -8.17 4.07
CA SER A 66 7.99 -7.93 4.72
C SER A 66 6.99 -7.22 3.81
N GLY A 67 7.41 -6.15 3.12
CA GLY A 67 6.57 -5.43 2.17
C GLY A 67 6.11 -6.32 1.01
N ASN A 68 7.02 -7.09 0.42
CA ASN A 68 6.69 -8.02 -0.66
C ASN A 68 5.75 -9.14 -0.20
N PHE A 69 5.93 -9.67 1.02
CA PHE A 69 5.01 -10.66 1.60
C PHE A 69 3.62 -10.07 1.86
N ALA A 70 3.54 -8.84 2.39
CA ALA A 70 2.27 -8.18 2.62
C ALA A 70 1.48 -8.00 1.30
N ILE A 71 2.13 -7.56 0.22
CA ILE A 71 1.53 -7.45 -1.12
C ILE A 71 0.96 -8.79 -1.60
N GLN A 72 1.68 -9.89 -1.42
CA GLN A 72 1.25 -11.19 -1.95
C GLN A 72 0.17 -11.87 -1.10
N ASN A 73 -0.03 -11.44 0.14
CA ASN A 73 -0.97 -12.07 1.07
C ASN A 73 -2.20 -11.22 1.42
N CYS A 74 -2.27 -9.96 0.95
CA CYS A 74 -3.47 -9.14 1.13
C CYS A 74 -4.63 -9.69 0.27
N ASP A 75 -5.87 -9.41 0.68
CA ASP A 75 -7.08 -9.70 -0.10
C ASP A 75 -7.69 -8.45 -0.77
N LEU A 76 -7.23 -7.28 -0.35
CA LEU A 76 -7.52 -5.99 -0.97
C LEU A 76 -6.24 -5.15 -1.01
N LEU A 77 -5.83 -4.74 -2.20
CA LEU A 77 -4.74 -3.81 -2.42
C LEU A 77 -5.27 -2.46 -2.90
N ILE A 78 -4.97 -1.41 -2.16
CA ILE A 78 -5.33 -0.02 -2.52
C ILE A 78 -4.04 0.70 -2.90
N THR A 79 -3.88 1.03 -4.18
CA THR A 79 -2.70 1.75 -4.66
C THR A 79 -3.02 3.23 -4.82
N LEU A 80 -2.22 4.09 -4.19
CA LEU A 80 -2.44 5.53 -4.13
C LEU A 80 -1.27 6.28 -4.80
N GLY A 81 -1.53 6.86 -5.96
CA GLY A 81 -0.54 7.64 -6.71
C GLY A 81 0.76 6.86 -6.94
N CYS A 82 0.61 5.59 -7.29
CA CYS A 82 1.71 4.65 -7.43
C CYS A 82 1.76 4.09 -8.85
N ARG A 83 2.71 4.57 -9.61
CA ARG A 83 3.02 4.04 -10.93
C ARG A 83 3.44 2.58 -10.82
N MET A 84 2.74 1.68 -11.49
CA MET A 84 2.99 0.23 -11.44
C MET A 84 4.15 -0.14 -12.38
N ALA A 85 5.34 0.41 -12.08
CA ALA A 85 6.56 0.20 -12.86
C ALA A 85 7.10 -1.23 -12.70
N LEU A 86 7.88 -1.69 -13.67
CA LEU A 86 8.47 -3.03 -13.70
C LEU A 86 9.25 -3.38 -12.41
N CYS A 87 10.01 -2.43 -11.89
CA CYS A 87 10.79 -2.61 -10.66
C CYS A 87 9.91 -2.82 -9.42
N LEU A 88 8.64 -2.41 -9.47
CA LEU A 88 7.68 -2.58 -8.39
C LEU A 88 6.92 -3.91 -8.50
N VAL A 89 6.42 -4.23 -9.71
CA VAL A 89 5.50 -5.34 -9.91
C VAL A 89 6.18 -6.60 -10.44
N GLY A 90 7.41 -6.51 -10.93
CA GLY A 90 8.16 -7.61 -11.51
C GLY A 90 7.80 -7.89 -12.97
N TYR A 91 8.51 -8.85 -13.58
CA TYR A 91 8.32 -9.19 -14.98
C TYR A 91 6.99 -9.89 -15.25
N ASN A 92 6.57 -10.78 -14.38
CA ASN A 92 5.28 -11.45 -14.50
C ASN A 92 4.21 -10.64 -13.75
N ARG A 93 3.69 -9.60 -14.40
CA ARG A 93 2.76 -8.63 -13.82
C ARG A 93 1.46 -9.25 -13.35
N GLN A 94 1.02 -10.34 -13.96
CA GLN A 94 -0.21 -11.03 -13.58
C GLN A 94 -0.10 -11.73 -12.22
N THR A 95 1.11 -12.03 -11.75
CA THR A 95 1.33 -12.62 -10.42
C THR A 95 1.42 -11.59 -9.30
N PHE A 96 1.42 -10.28 -9.63
CA PHE A 96 1.48 -9.23 -8.63
C PHE A 96 0.18 -9.17 -7.84
N SER A 97 0.30 -9.45 -6.52
CA SER A 97 -0.85 -9.46 -5.60
C SER A 97 -2.03 -10.27 -6.18
N ARG A 98 -1.77 -11.45 -6.69
CA ARG A 98 -2.68 -12.25 -7.54
C ARG A 98 -4.01 -12.59 -6.87
N GLU A 99 -4.03 -12.78 -5.55
CA GLU A 99 -5.21 -13.18 -4.79
C GLU A 99 -6.06 -11.98 -4.30
N SER A 100 -5.54 -10.75 -4.49
CA SER A 100 -6.23 -9.56 -4.01
C SER A 100 -7.15 -8.96 -5.07
N LYS A 101 -8.25 -8.37 -4.62
CA LYS A 101 -8.92 -7.30 -5.35
C LYS A 101 -8.05 -6.05 -5.31
N LYS A 102 -8.08 -5.23 -6.38
CA LYS A 102 -7.21 -4.07 -6.51
C LYS A 102 -7.99 -2.81 -6.85
N ILE A 103 -7.74 -1.76 -6.07
CA ILE A 103 -8.19 -0.39 -6.34
C ILE A 103 -6.96 0.42 -6.69
N MET A 104 -6.98 1.10 -7.83
CA MET A 104 -5.90 1.98 -8.27
C MET A 104 -6.41 3.41 -8.42
N VAL A 105 -5.75 4.33 -7.70
CA VAL A 105 -6.01 5.77 -7.79
C VAL A 105 -4.77 6.44 -8.37
N ASP A 106 -4.94 7.07 -9.51
CA ASP A 106 -3.88 7.83 -10.19
C ASP A 106 -4.48 8.98 -11.00
N VAL A 107 -3.75 10.07 -11.15
CA VAL A 107 -4.16 11.20 -11.99
C VAL A 107 -3.94 10.92 -13.47
N ASP A 108 -3.05 9.98 -13.80
CA ASP A 108 -2.68 9.67 -15.16
C ASP A 108 -3.56 8.56 -15.73
N GLN A 109 -4.50 8.96 -16.62
CA GLN A 109 -5.37 8.03 -17.32
C GLN A 109 -4.59 6.98 -18.13
N SER A 110 -3.37 7.30 -18.59
CA SER A 110 -2.54 6.36 -19.35
C SER A 110 -2.02 5.24 -18.46
N GLU A 111 -1.67 5.53 -17.20
CA GLU A 111 -1.31 4.51 -16.20
C GLU A 111 -2.50 3.59 -15.89
N LEU A 112 -3.69 4.16 -15.73
CA LEU A 112 -4.91 3.40 -15.46
C LEU A 112 -5.37 2.54 -16.66
N SER A 113 -5.00 2.93 -17.88
CA SER A 113 -5.37 2.21 -19.10
C SER A 113 -4.54 0.97 -19.37
N LYS A 114 -3.45 0.76 -18.63
CA LYS A 114 -2.63 -0.45 -18.73
C LYS A 114 -3.43 -1.68 -18.29
N ASN A 115 -3.36 -2.75 -19.09
CA ASN A 115 -4.11 -3.97 -18.86
C ASN A 115 -3.22 -5.16 -18.49
N ASP A 116 -1.99 -4.87 -18.07
CA ASP A 116 -0.98 -5.86 -17.71
C ASP A 116 -1.09 -6.35 -16.25
N ILE A 117 -1.86 -5.63 -15.43
CA ILE A 117 -2.25 -6.03 -14.08
C ILE A 117 -3.78 -5.99 -14.01
N ASN A 118 -4.39 -7.02 -13.44
CA ASN A 118 -5.83 -7.02 -13.22
C ASN A 118 -6.19 -6.02 -12.09
N ILE A 119 -6.82 -4.91 -12.44
CA ILE A 119 -7.29 -3.87 -11.51
C ILE A 119 -8.82 -3.87 -11.52
N ASP A 120 -9.44 -4.12 -10.38
CA ASP A 120 -10.90 -4.23 -10.25
C ASP A 120 -11.59 -2.84 -10.30
N ILE A 121 -10.97 -1.83 -9.67
CA ILE A 121 -11.48 -0.45 -9.68
C ILE A 121 -10.34 0.51 -10.04
N LYS A 122 -10.53 1.24 -11.12
CA LYS A 122 -9.63 2.30 -11.59
C LYS A 122 -10.28 3.65 -11.33
N ILE A 123 -9.60 4.54 -10.61
CA ILE A 123 -10.08 5.87 -10.22
C ILE A 123 -9.09 6.90 -10.75
N CYS A 124 -9.52 7.66 -11.76
CA CYS A 124 -8.76 8.78 -12.30
C CYS A 124 -9.07 10.02 -11.48
N ASP A 125 -8.29 10.27 -10.45
CA ASP A 125 -8.46 11.41 -9.55
C ASP A 125 -7.13 11.74 -8.85
N ASP A 126 -7.05 12.95 -8.32
CA ASP A 126 -5.98 13.35 -7.42
C ASP A 126 -6.09 12.59 -6.08
N VAL A 127 -4.95 12.11 -5.57
CA VAL A 127 -4.94 11.29 -4.34
C VAL A 127 -5.50 12.06 -3.15
N LYS A 128 -5.24 13.37 -3.03
CA LYS A 128 -5.80 14.18 -1.95
C LYS A 128 -7.32 14.28 -2.03
N ASN A 129 -7.87 14.45 -3.24
CA ASN A 129 -9.33 14.47 -3.45
C ASN A 129 -9.95 13.14 -3.07
N PHE A 130 -9.36 12.04 -3.54
CA PHE A 130 -9.80 10.69 -3.17
C PHE A 130 -9.75 10.46 -1.66
N LEU A 131 -8.67 10.83 -0.99
CA LEU A 131 -8.52 10.70 0.46
C LEU A 131 -9.53 11.55 1.21
N THR A 132 -9.80 12.78 0.74
CA THR A 132 -10.83 13.67 1.33
C THR A 132 -12.20 13.01 1.30
N GLN A 133 -12.57 12.44 0.14
CA GLN A 133 -13.85 11.73 0.00
C GLN A 133 -13.87 10.44 0.85
N LEU A 134 -12.79 9.66 0.82
CA LEU A 134 -12.73 8.39 1.55
C LEU A 134 -12.83 8.60 3.07
N THR A 135 -12.12 9.59 3.62
CA THR A 135 -12.11 9.88 5.07
C THR A 135 -13.36 10.60 5.57
N SER A 136 -14.27 11.03 4.68
CA SER A 136 -15.60 11.52 5.07
C SER A 136 -16.56 10.39 5.43
N HIS A 137 -16.19 9.15 5.14
CA HIS A 137 -16.97 7.97 5.48
C HIS A 137 -16.42 7.27 6.73
N GLU A 138 -17.31 6.64 7.48
CA GLU A 138 -16.92 5.74 8.55
C GLU A 138 -16.30 4.46 7.96
N LEU A 139 -15.03 4.24 8.26
CA LEU A 139 -14.25 3.08 7.84
C LEU A 139 -14.00 2.16 9.04
N PRO A 140 -14.01 0.84 8.82
CA PRO A 140 -13.70 -0.09 9.90
C PRO A 140 -12.21 -0.05 10.22
N MET A 141 -11.88 -0.38 11.44
CA MET A 141 -10.50 -0.76 11.79
C MET A 141 -10.14 -2.06 11.09
N CYS A 142 -8.90 -2.14 10.67
CA CYS A 142 -8.32 -3.36 10.10
C CYS A 142 -8.37 -4.52 11.09
N ASP A 143 -8.53 -5.74 10.59
CA ASP A 143 -8.50 -6.95 11.41
C ASP A 143 -7.19 -7.05 12.21
N ALA A 144 -7.32 -7.29 13.52
CA ALA A 144 -6.18 -7.31 14.44
C ALA A 144 -5.17 -8.43 14.11
N LEU A 145 -5.64 -9.59 13.64
CA LEU A 145 -4.76 -10.70 13.25
C LEU A 145 -3.90 -10.33 12.02
N TRP A 146 -4.48 -9.57 11.08
CA TRP A 146 -3.73 -9.09 9.92
C TRP A 146 -2.68 -8.04 10.31
N GLN A 147 -3.04 -7.09 11.18
CA GLN A 147 -2.09 -6.11 11.74
C GLN A 147 -0.91 -6.83 12.42
N GLU A 148 -1.20 -7.75 13.33
CA GLU A 148 -0.18 -8.52 14.05
C GLU A 148 0.70 -9.35 13.10
N THR A 149 0.09 -9.98 12.08
CA THR A 149 0.80 -10.79 11.11
C THR A 149 1.80 -9.97 10.31
N THR A 150 1.39 -8.81 9.79
CA THR A 150 2.26 -7.93 9.01
C THR A 150 3.36 -7.30 9.87
N PHE A 151 3.04 -6.89 11.09
CA PHE A 151 3.99 -6.38 12.06
C PHE A 151 5.04 -7.43 12.46
N ARG A 152 4.62 -8.69 12.67
CA ARG A 152 5.53 -9.81 12.94
C ARG A 152 6.49 -10.05 11.77
N TRP A 153 6.03 -9.96 10.52
CA TRP A 153 6.92 -10.07 9.36
C TRP A 153 7.94 -8.94 9.30
N LYS A 154 7.52 -7.69 9.55
CA LYS A 154 8.44 -6.54 9.64
C LYS A 154 9.55 -6.83 10.64
N ASN A 155 9.19 -7.17 11.87
CA ASN A 155 10.15 -7.37 12.95
C ASN A 155 11.05 -8.59 12.71
N LYS A 156 10.50 -9.69 12.20
CA LYS A 156 11.28 -10.90 11.93
C LYS A 156 12.43 -10.61 10.97
N TRP A 157 12.12 -10.03 9.82
CA TRP A 157 13.16 -9.82 8.81
C TRP A 157 14.05 -8.62 9.07
N PHE A 158 13.62 -7.64 9.84
CA PHE A 158 14.51 -6.58 10.31
C PHE A 158 15.55 -7.12 11.31
N ASN A 159 15.14 -8.02 12.18
CA ASN A 159 16.06 -8.64 13.16
C ASN A 159 17.02 -9.65 12.52
N ASP A 160 16.69 -10.20 11.36
CA ASP A 160 17.56 -11.12 10.61
C ASP A 160 18.65 -10.40 9.80
N LEU A 161 18.66 -9.06 9.78
CA LEU A 161 19.74 -8.30 9.16
C LEU A 161 21.03 -8.41 9.98
N PRO A 162 22.21 -8.49 9.32
CA PRO A 162 23.49 -8.41 10.01
C PRO A 162 23.57 -7.16 10.90
N PRO A 163 24.29 -7.23 12.05
CA PRO A 163 24.38 -6.11 12.99
C PRO A 163 24.86 -4.80 12.35
N ASP A 164 25.76 -4.88 11.40
CA ASP A 164 26.33 -3.76 10.63
C ASP A 164 25.35 -3.09 9.65
N VAL A 165 24.15 -3.64 9.47
CA VAL A 165 23.11 -3.11 8.58
C VAL A 165 21.92 -2.52 9.37
N LYS A 166 21.94 -2.63 10.70
CA LYS A 166 20.83 -2.18 11.57
C LYS A 166 20.96 -0.73 12.05
N ASP A 167 22.13 -0.13 11.90
CA ASP A 167 22.44 1.23 12.37
C ASP A 167 22.15 2.32 11.33
#